data_588225dd86d5c18382a8eef798b88c96
#
_entry.id   588225dd86d5c18382a8eef798b88c96
#
_cell.length_a   1.000
_cell.length_b   1.000
_cell.length_c   1.000
_cell.angle_alpha   90.00
_cell.angle_beta   90.00
_cell.angle_gamma   90.00
#
_symmetry.space_group_name_H-M   'P 1'
#
loop_
_entity.id
_entity.type
_entity.pdbx_description
1 polymer ?
#
loop_
_entity_poly.entity_id
_entity_poly.type
_entity_poly.pdbx_seq_one_letter_code
_entity_poly.pdbx_strand_id
1 'polypeptide(L)'
;MEPYLPTSAVRQPPDEPINNGAAASSPSCVKRLTLELVESYLKTNPASKPVKAWQAAATAPRANGAKPKAPRRALTQPCEGVANDGADNAEAELVTYAGDVLGPGGEGPAFEVLDKLGRGSFGQVFRCRSRKTGRLVAIKVVKNCRSYAAQAYVESQMARALHARDPHPNVVHLFGDFAHRGHVCLVFELLGMNLYELLKQNQFRGLPLASVRLASTQVVAALDRLAAARIVHCDLKPENILVAQRVDNEPTRVKI
;
A
#
# COMPACT_ATOMS: atom_id res chain seq x y z
N MET A 1 28.45 54.74 12.47
CA MET A 1 28.21 55.18 11.08
C MET A 1 29.20 54.43 10.20
N GLU A 2 28.80 53.32 9.63
CA GLU A 2 29.55 52.63 8.60
C GLU A 2 28.62 52.31 7.43
N PRO A 3 29.09 52.43 6.18
CA PRO A 3 28.23 52.45 5.01
C PRO A 3 27.95 51.07 4.45
N TYR A 4 26.73 50.91 4.02
CA TYR A 4 26.16 49.80 3.26
C TYR A 4 26.91 49.60 1.93
N LEU A 5 27.31 48.35 1.62
CA LEU A 5 27.80 47.96 0.30
C LEU A 5 26.67 47.29 -0.50
N PRO A 6 26.58 47.49 -1.82
CA PRO A 6 25.46 47.04 -2.63
C PRO A 6 25.60 45.61 -3.12
N THR A 7 24.45 44.97 -3.20
CA THR A 7 24.17 43.65 -3.76
C THR A 7 24.69 43.45 -5.17
N SER A 8 25.42 42.37 -5.38
CA SER A 8 25.85 41.90 -6.69
C SER A 8 24.68 41.23 -7.45
N ALA A 9 24.52 41.61 -8.70
CA ALA A 9 23.49 41.17 -9.63
C ALA A 9 23.57 39.65 -9.92
N VAL A 10 22.45 38.96 -9.75
CA VAL A 10 22.23 37.62 -10.25
C VAL A 10 21.99 37.68 -11.75
N ARG A 11 22.90 37.10 -12.54
CA ARG A 11 22.71 36.92 -13.99
C ARG A 11 21.66 35.88 -14.25
N GLN A 12 20.63 36.20 -15.02
CA GLN A 12 19.69 35.25 -15.62
C GLN A 12 20.37 34.51 -16.78
N PRO A 13 20.11 33.20 -16.96
CA PRO A 13 20.55 32.49 -18.16
C PRO A 13 19.70 32.90 -19.37
N PRO A 14 20.22 32.76 -20.62
CA PRO A 14 19.51 33.15 -21.82
C PRO A 14 18.37 32.19 -22.17
N ASP A 15 17.29 32.79 -22.71
CA ASP A 15 16.11 32.08 -23.23
C ASP A 15 16.48 31.23 -24.44
N GLU A 16 16.34 29.89 -24.33
CA GLU A 16 16.33 28.99 -25.50
C GLU A 16 14.90 28.80 -26.00
N PRO A 17 14.68 28.72 -27.33
CA PRO A 17 13.35 28.60 -27.89
C PRO A 17 12.72 27.23 -27.65
N ILE A 18 11.49 27.24 -27.15
CA ILE A 18 10.66 26.02 -26.96
C ILE A 18 10.30 25.45 -28.33
N ASN A 19 10.86 24.32 -28.65
CA ASN A 19 10.53 23.55 -29.87
C ASN A 19 9.28 22.67 -29.58
N ASN A 20 8.11 23.10 -30.10
CA ASN A 20 6.86 22.35 -30.05
C ASN A 20 6.86 21.21 -31.11
N GLY A 21 7.59 20.14 -30.83
CA GLY A 21 7.49 18.89 -31.57
C GLY A 21 6.52 17.94 -30.86
N ALA A 22 5.47 17.53 -31.57
CA ALA A 22 4.48 16.55 -31.09
C ALA A 22 5.17 15.25 -30.65
N ALA A 23 5.27 15.01 -29.35
CA ALA A 23 5.76 13.77 -28.79
C ALA A 23 4.58 12.82 -28.54
N ALA A 24 4.61 11.67 -29.21
CA ALA A 24 3.78 10.51 -28.91
C ALA A 24 3.87 10.22 -27.40
N SER A 25 2.72 9.91 -26.77
CA SER A 25 2.56 9.66 -25.35
C SER A 25 3.44 8.49 -24.89
N SER A 26 4.64 8.78 -24.42
CA SER A 26 5.46 7.82 -23.71
C SER A 26 4.82 7.54 -22.33
N PRO A 27 4.84 6.28 -21.83
CA PRO A 27 4.33 5.95 -20.50
C PRO A 27 5.02 6.82 -19.46
N SER A 28 4.23 7.37 -18.53
CA SER A 28 4.72 8.33 -17.53
C SER A 28 6.00 7.85 -16.85
N CYS A 29 6.92 8.78 -16.58
CA CYS A 29 8.21 8.52 -15.94
C CYS A 29 8.10 7.65 -14.67
N VAL A 30 7.00 7.75 -13.94
CA VAL A 30 6.68 6.94 -12.75
C VAL A 30 6.45 5.46 -13.11
N LYS A 31 5.82 5.14 -14.26
CA LYS A 31 5.66 3.76 -14.72
C LYS A 31 6.99 3.12 -15.13
N ARG A 32 7.89 3.89 -15.73
CA ARG A 32 9.22 3.43 -16.10
C ARG A 32 10.09 3.15 -14.88
N LEU A 33 10.15 4.09 -13.94
CA LEU A 33 10.94 3.94 -12.71
C LEU A 33 10.51 2.74 -11.87
N THR A 34 9.21 2.46 -11.73
CA THR A 34 8.73 1.30 -10.96
C THR A 34 9.01 -0.04 -11.64
N LEU A 35 8.86 -0.15 -12.96
CA LEU A 35 9.15 -1.40 -13.68
C LEU A 35 10.64 -1.70 -13.75
N GLU A 36 11.48 -0.70 -14.03
CA GLU A 36 12.93 -0.85 -14.08
C GLU A 36 13.53 -1.14 -12.69
N LEU A 37 12.95 -0.57 -11.62
CA LEU A 37 13.37 -0.85 -10.24
C LEU A 37 13.03 -2.29 -9.84
N VAL A 38 11.85 -2.80 -10.21
CA VAL A 38 11.42 -4.19 -9.99
C VAL A 38 12.34 -5.16 -10.74
N GLU A 39 12.63 -4.88 -12.02
CA GLU A 39 13.54 -5.71 -12.81
C GLU A 39 14.98 -5.70 -12.26
N SER A 40 15.47 -4.54 -11.84
CA SER A 40 16.79 -4.40 -11.23
C SER A 40 16.87 -5.16 -9.91
N TYR A 41 15.84 -5.05 -9.05
CA TYR A 41 15.77 -5.77 -7.79
C TYR A 41 15.74 -7.29 -7.98
N LEU A 42 14.95 -7.79 -8.94
CA LEU A 42 14.89 -9.22 -9.26
C LEU A 42 16.19 -9.76 -9.85
N LYS A 43 16.93 -8.94 -10.59
CA LYS A 43 18.27 -9.28 -11.12
C LYS A 43 19.33 -9.35 -10.01
N THR A 44 19.24 -8.47 -9.01
CA THR A 44 20.23 -8.39 -7.92
C THR A 44 19.93 -9.35 -6.76
N ASN A 45 18.73 -9.95 -6.70
CA ASN A 45 18.32 -10.89 -5.67
C ASN A 45 17.82 -12.22 -6.27
N PRO A 46 18.69 -13.06 -6.83
CA PRO A 46 18.30 -14.32 -7.49
C PRO A 46 17.67 -15.36 -6.55
N ALA A 47 17.81 -15.20 -5.21
CA ALA A 47 17.16 -16.04 -4.20
C ALA A 47 15.68 -15.71 -3.97
N SER A 48 15.15 -14.59 -4.52
CA SER A 48 13.74 -14.27 -4.47
C SER A 48 12.96 -15.25 -5.34
N LYS A 49 12.14 -16.13 -4.71
CA LYS A 49 11.33 -17.12 -5.44
C LYS A 49 10.43 -16.40 -6.44
N PRO A 50 10.41 -16.82 -7.71
CA PRO A 50 9.71 -16.11 -8.77
C PRO A 50 8.20 -16.08 -8.53
N VAL A 51 7.55 -15.03 -9.00
CA VAL A 51 6.09 -14.81 -9.09
C VAL A 51 5.31 -16.06 -9.57
N LYS A 52 5.96 -16.98 -10.27
CA LYS A 52 5.42 -18.28 -10.69
C LYS A 52 4.86 -19.14 -9.55
N ALA A 53 5.40 -19.04 -8.34
CA ALA A 53 4.88 -19.82 -7.20
C ALA A 53 3.52 -19.30 -6.72
N TRP A 54 3.24 -18.02 -6.87
CA TRP A 54 1.92 -17.44 -6.59
C TRP A 54 0.90 -17.72 -7.69
N GLN A 55 1.34 -17.80 -8.96
CA GLN A 55 0.50 -18.15 -10.09
C GLN A 55 0.04 -19.61 -10.04
N ALA A 56 0.88 -20.53 -9.56
CA ALA A 56 0.51 -21.94 -9.38
C ALA A 56 -0.54 -22.16 -8.27
N ALA A 57 -0.52 -21.34 -7.21
CA ALA A 57 -1.52 -21.41 -6.14
C ALA A 57 -2.91 -20.86 -6.57
N ALA A 58 -2.97 -20.10 -7.67
CA ALA A 58 -4.21 -19.50 -8.18
C ALA A 58 -5.14 -20.52 -8.90
N THR A 59 -4.63 -21.70 -9.29
CA THR A 59 -5.37 -22.71 -10.08
C THR A 59 -6.03 -23.82 -9.25
N ALA A 60 -6.12 -23.68 -7.92
CA ALA A 60 -6.81 -24.65 -7.09
C ALA A 60 -8.34 -24.67 -7.37
N PRO A 61 -8.95 -25.86 -7.60
CA PRO A 61 -10.37 -25.97 -7.97
C PRO A 61 -11.31 -25.49 -6.86
N ARG A 62 -12.39 -24.80 -7.28
CA ARG A 62 -13.47 -24.34 -6.41
C ARG A 62 -14.19 -25.51 -5.73
N ALA A 63 -14.42 -25.44 -4.42
CA ALA A 63 -15.47 -26.18 -3.76
C ALA A 63 -16.84 -25.59 -4.18
N ASN A 64 -17.52 -26.21 -5.13
CA ASN A 64 -18.87 -25.88 -5.55
C ASN A 64 -19.89 -26.28 -4.47
N GLY A 65 -20.81 -25.38 -4.15
CA GLY A 65 -22.05 -25.75 -3.45
C GLY A 65 -22.32 -24.99 -2.16
N ALA A 66 -22.61 -23.69 -2.23
CA ALA A 66 -23.30 -23.01 -1.14
C ALA A 66 -24.61 -22.40 -1.66
N LYS A 67 -25.73 -22.78 -1.04
CA LYS A 67 -27.07 -22.19 -1.24
C LYS A 67 -27.05 -20.67 -1.10
N PRO A 68 -27.91 -19.91 -1.81
CA PRO A 68 -27.95 -18.46 -1.71
C PRO A 68 -28.25 -18.03 -0.27
N LYS A 69 -27.26 -17.48 0.40
CA LYS A 69 -27.44 -16.76 1.67
C LYS A 69 -28.08 -15.40 1.39
N ALA A 70 -28.77 -14.86 2.42
CA ALA A 70 -29.35 -13.49 2.42
C ALA A 70 -28.41 -12.46 1.75
N PRO A 71 -28.95 -11.36 1.18
CA PRO A 71 -28.15 -10.38 0.45
C PRO A 71 -27.00 -9.87 1.32
N ARG A 72 -25.77 -10.26 0.94
CA ARG A 72 -24.55 -9.86 1.65
C ARG A 72 -24.17 -8.45 1.20
N ARG A 73 -23.68 -7.62 2.11
CA ARG A 73 -23.22 -6.27 1.80
C ARG A 73 -21.97 -6.34 0.90
N ALA A 74 -22.10 -5.87 -0.36
CA ALA A 74 -20.99 -5.76 -1.27
C ALA A 74 -19.99 -4.67 -0.80
N LEU A 75 -18.72 -4.98 -0.80
CA LEU A 75 -17.63 -4.07 -0.41
C LEU A 75 -16.84 -3.58 -1.63
N THR A 76 -16.84 -4.35 -2.74
CA THR A 76 -16.23 -3.96 -4.01
C THR A 76 -17.28 -3.31 -4.92
N GLN A 77 -16.90 -2.25 -5.60
CA GLN A 77 -17.72 -1.55 -6.59
C GLN A 77 -16.89 -1.29 -7.85
N PRO A 78 -17.37 -1.67 -9.06
CA PRO A 78 -18.57 -2.46 -9.31
C PRO A 78 -18.45 -3.89 -8.75
N CYS A 79 -19.59 -4.47 -8.33
CA CYS A 79 -19.63 -5.81 -7.74
C CYS A 79 -19.99 -6.93 -8.73
N GLU A 80 -20.07 -6.62 -10.02
CA GLU A 80 -20.28 -7.59 -11.08
C GLU A 80 -18.98 -8.32 -11.40
N GLY A 81 -18.98 -9.65 -11.27
CA GLY A 81 -17.82 -10.48 -11.62
C GLY A 81 -17.83 -10.82 -13.10
N VAL A 82 -16.87 -10.33 -13.84
CA VAL A 82 -16.74 -10.49 -15.31
C VAL A 82 -15.51 -11.27 -15.74
N ALA A 83 -14.52 -11.43 -14.86
CA ALA A 83 -13.27 -12.11 -15.13
C ALA A 83 -12.91 -13.09 -13.99
N ASN A 84 -11.86 -13.92 -14.17
CA ASN A 84 -11.37 -14.84 -13.16
C ASN A 84 -12.51 -15.74 -12.61
N ASP A 85 -13.25 -16.41 -13.50
CA ASP A 85 -14.45 -17.22 -13.21
C ASP A 85 -15.52 -16.43 -12.40
N GLY A 86 -15.70 -15.14 -12.68
CA GLY A 86 -16.64 -14.27 -11.99
C GLY A 86 -16.16 -13.83 -10.60
N ALA A 87 -14.89 -14.01 -10.29
CA ALA A 87 -14.31 -13.53 -9.04
C ALA A 87 -13.87 -12.04 -9.13
N ASP A 88 -13.53 -11.56 -10.33
CA ASP A 88 -13.00 -10.23 -10.56
C ASP A 88 -13.98 -9.35 -11.32
N ASN A 89 -14.06 -8.08 -10.97
CA ASN A 89 -14.78 -7.08 -11.74
C ASN A 89 -13.98 -6.62 -12.98
N ALA A 90 -14.56 -5.71 -13.78
CA ALA A 90 -13.93 -5.16 -14.98
C ALA A 90 -12.59 -4.43 -14.71
N GLU A 91 -12.32 -4.05 -13.47
CA GLU A 91 -11.08 -3.38 -13.07
C GLU A 91 -10.03 -4.34 -12.50
N ALA A 92 -10.22 -5.65 -12.70
CA ALA A 92 -9.38 -6.73 -12.14
C ALA A 92 -9.29 -6.70 -10.60
N GLU A 93 -10.32 -6.17 -9.93
CA GLU A 93 -10.44 -6.20 -8.48
C GLU A 93 -11.27 -7.39 -8.04
N LEU A 94 -10.85 -8.05 -6.97
CA LEU A 94 -11.62 -9.12 -6.34
C LEU A 94 -12.98 -8.60 -5.87
N VAL A 95 -14.07 -9.17 -6.35
CA VAL A 95 -15.42 -8.89 -5.87
C VAL A 95 -15.57 -9.51 -4.49
N THR A 96 -15.72 -8.65 -3.48
CA THR A 96 -15.66 -9.04 -2.07
C THR A 96 -16.91 -8.56 -1.33
N TYR A 97 -17.44 -9.40 -0.46
CA TYR A 97 -18.58 -9.12 0.40
C TYR A 97 -18.20 -9.19 1.87
N ALA A 98 -18.94 -8.48 2.72
CA ALA A 98 -18.79 -8.65 4.17
C ALA A 98 -19.07 -10.11 4.57
N GLY A 99 -18.19 -10.66 5.42
CA GLY A 99 -18.23 -12.06 5.83
C GLY A 99 -17.52 -13.04 4.88
N ASP A 100 -16.98 -12.57 3.75
CA ASP A 100 -16.12 -13.40 2.91
C ASP A 100 -14.84 -13.79 3.65
N VAL A 101 -14.22 -14.88 3.20
CA VAL A 101 -13.00 -15.39 3.81
C VAL A 101 -11.86 -15.34 2.82
N LEU A 102 -10.83 -14.59 3.16
CA LEU A 102 -9.57 -14.51 2.43
C LEU A 102 -8.58 -15.52 3.02
N GLY A 103 -7.85 -16.23 2.18
CA GLY A 103 -6.81 -17.18 2.60
C GLY A 103 -6.32 -18.02 1.45
N PRO A 104 -5.18 -18.71 1.61
CA PRO A 104 -4.61 -19.59 0.57
C PRO A 104 -5.40 -20.88 0.36
N GLY A 105 -6.39 -21.18 1.23
CA GLY A 105 -7.08 -22.46 1.28
C GLY A 105 -6.40 -23.48 2.19
N GLY A 106 -7.04 -24.63 2.39
CA GLY A 106 -6.54 -25.70 3.25
C GLY A 106 -6.37 -25.24 4.72
N GLU A 107 -5.32 -25.71 5.37
CA GLU A 107 -4.99 -25.37 6.76
C GLU A 107 -4.28 -24.01 6.93
N GLY A 108 -4.13 -23.25 5.85
CA GLY A 108 -3.49 -21.93 5.85
C GLY A 108 -4.23 -20.88 6.66
N PRO A 109 -3.66 -19.68 6.80
CA PRO A 109 -4.30 -18.57 7.51
C PRO A 109 -5.59 -18.16 6.80
N ALA A 110 -6.66 -17.97 7.57
CA ALA A 110 -7.98 -17.57 7.09
C ALA A 110 -8.43 -16.29 7.80
N PHE A 111 -8.92 -15.33 7.02
CA PHE A 111 -9.30 -14.00 7.49
C PHE A 111 -10.73 -13.67 7.04
N GLU A 112 -11.61 -13.38 7.97
CA GLU A 112 -12.96 -12.92 7.70
C GLU A 112 -12.95 -11.43 7.37
N VAL A 113 -13.53 -11.06 6.23
CA VAL A 113 -13.64 -9.67 5.78
C VAL A 113 -14.78 -8.98 6.52
N LEU A 114 -14.50 -7.87 7.17
CA LEU A 114 -15.47 -7.09 7.93
C LEU A 114 -15.94 -5.87 7.15
N ASP A 115 -15.00 -5.01 6.75
CA ASP A 115 -15.27 -3.74 6.07
C ASP A 115 -14.18 -3.42 5.06
N LYS A 116 -14.50 -2.50 4.14
CA LYS A 116 -13.53 -1.86 3.26
C LYS A 116 -12.94 -0.64 3.94
N LEU A 117 -11.61 -0.57 4.01
CA LEU A 117 -10.86 0.57 4.55
C LEU A 117 -10.52 1.60 3.47
N GLY A 118 -10.21 1.13 2.25
CA GLY A 118 -9.82 2.03 1.18
C GLY A 118 -9.72 1.33 -0.18
N ARG A 119 -9.54 2.16 -1.22
CA ARG A 119 -9.28 1.74 -2.60
C ARG A 119 -8.22 2.64 -3.18
N GLY A 120 -7.22 2.06 -3.82
CA GLY A 120 -6.16 2.76 -4.53
C GLY A 120 -5.95 2.22 -5.93
N SER A 121 -4.98 2.78 -6.64
CA SER A 121 -4.62 2.36 -8.01
C SER A 121 -4.24 0.88 -8.08
N PHE A 122 -3.62 0.34 -7.03
CA PHE A 122 -3.07 -1.02 -6.98
C PHE A 122 -4.04 -2.08 -6.43
N GLY A 123 -5.18 -1.68 -5.87
CA GLY A 123 -6.15 -2.59 -5.30
C GLY A 123 -6.97 -2.01 -4.15
N GLN A 124 -7.50 -2.88 -3.33
CA GLN A 124 -8.40 -2.56 -2.23
C GLN A 124 -7.79 -2.97 -0.89
N VAL A 125 -8.13 -2.25 0.17
CA VAL A 125 -7.72 -2.59 1.54
C VAL A 125 -8.97 -2.89 2.37
N PHE A 126 -8.96 -4.03 3.06
CA PHE A 126 -10.06 -4.48 3.89
C PHE A 126 -9.62 -4.62 5.35
N ARG A 127 -10.52 -4.29 6.26
CA ARG A 127 -10.42 -4.68 7.66
C ARG A 127 -10.89 -6.11 7.79
N CYS A 128 -10.03 -6.98 8.31
CA CYS A 128 -10.29 -8.40 8.43
C CYS A 128 -10.02 -8.87 9.85
N ARG A 129 -10.64 -10.00 10.21
CA ARG A 129 -10.40 -10.71 11.47
C ARG A 129 -9.73 -12.05 11.20
N SER A 130 -8.59 -12.32 11.80
CA SER A 130 -7.96 -13.65 11.75
C SER A 130 -8.87 -14.67 12.43
N ARG A 131 -9.26 -15.72 11.71
CA ARG A 131 -10.07 -16.82 12.29
C ARG A 131 -9.33 -17.62 13.34
N LYS A 132 -7.99 -17.68 13.23
CA LYS A 132 -7.15 -18.41 14.17
C LYS A 132 -6.96 -17.68 15.49
N THR A 133 -6.72 -16.37 15.45
CA THR A 133 -6.31 -15.60 16.63
C THR A 133 -7.35 -14.58 17.09
N GLY A 134 -8.41 -14.31 16.30
CA GLY A 134 -9.36 -13.22 16.55
C GLY A 134 -8.80 -11.82 16.28
N ARG A 135 -7.50 -11.69 15.99
CA ARG A 135 -6.83 -10.40 15.79
C ARG A 135 -7.37 -9.68 14.56
N LEU A 136 -7.57 -8.37 14.69
CA LEU A 136 -7.90 -7.50 13.56
C LEU A 136 -6.64 -7.12 12.80
N VAL A 137 -6.74 -7.14 11.46
CA VAL A 137 -5.66 -6.83 10.52
C VAL A 137 -6.19 -6.01 9.34
N ALA A 138 -5.31 -5.32 8.64
CA ALA A 138 -5.59 -4.72 7.34
C ALA A 138 -5.03 -5.64 6.25
N ILE A 139 -5.86 -6.02 5.27
CA ILE A 139 -5.42 -6.84 4.13
C ILE A 139 -5.55 -6.03 2.86
N LYS A 140 -4.41 -5.77 2.22
CA LYS A 140 -4.33 -5.17 0.88
C LYS A 140 -4.46 -6.28 -0.15
N VAL A 141 -5.57 -6.29 -0.87
CA VAL A 141 -5.85 -7.22 -1.98
C VAL A 141 -5.46 -6.51 -3.27
N VAL A 142 -4.40 -6.96 -3.90
CA VAL A 142 -3.83 -6.37 -5.10
C VAL A 142 -4.64 -6.78 -6.32
N LYS A 143 -4.85 -5.89 -7.28
CA LYS A 143 -5.54 -6.20 -8.55
C LYS A 143 -4.90 -7.39 -9.25
N ASN A 144 -5.71 -8.23 -9.86
CA ASN A 144 -5.26 -9.42 -10.61
C ASN A 144 -4.59 -9.01 -11.92
N CYS A 145 -3.45 -8.38 -11.81
CA CYS A 145 -2.66 -7.84 -12.90
C CYS A 145 -1.19 -8.22 -12.67
N ARG A 146 -0.55 -8.79 -13.68
CA ARG A 146 0.83 -9.32 -13.55
C ARG A 146 1.84 -8.28 -13.07
N SER A 147 1.72 -7.04 -13.57
CA SER A 147 2.59 -5.92 -13.15
C SER A 147 2.41 -5.56 -11.67
N TYR A 148 1.16 -5.52 -11.20
CA TYR A 148 0.86 -5.20 -9.80
C TYR A 148 1.23 -6.32 -8.84
N ALA A 149 1.06 -7.58 -9.24
CA ALA A 149 1.52 -8.73 -8.47
C ALA A 149 3.05 -8.71 -8.27
N ALA A 150 3.82 -8.40 -9.32
CA ALA A 150 5.27 -8.27 -9.22
C ALA A 150 5.68 -7.13 -8.27
N GLN A 151 5.02 -5.98 -8.35
CA GLN A 151 5.26 -4.85 -7.46
C GLN A 151 4.93 -5.20 -5.99
N ALA A 152 3.79 -5.85 -5.74
CA ALA A 152 3.40 -6.27 -4.40
C ALA A 152 4.39 -7.28 -3.79
N TYR A 153 4.98 -8.12 -4.62
CA TYR A 153 6.06 -9.02 -4.17
C TYR A 153 7.27 -8.23 -3.67
N VAL A 154 7.72 -7.23 -4.43
CA VAL A 154 8.85 -6.37 -4.02
C VAL A 154 8.51 -5.59 -2.74
N GLU A 155 7.29 -5.04 -2.64
CA GLU A 155 6.79 -4.37 -1.43
C GLU A 155 6.85 -5.30 -0.21
N SER A 156 6.40 -6.56 -0.36
CA SER A 156 6.47 -7.57 0.70
C SER A 156 7.92 -7.86 1.13
N GLN A 157 8.85 -8.02 0.17
CA GLN A 157 10.25 -8.28 0.49
C GLN A 157 10.91 -7.09 1.22
N MET A 158 10.64 -5.86 0.77
CA MET A 158 11.14 -4.64 1.42
C MET A 158 10.59 -4.50 2.84
N ALA A 159 9.29 -4.70 3.04
CA ALA A 159 8.67 -4.65 4.36
C ALA A 159 9.25 -5.72 5.30
N ARG A 160 9.47 -6.94 4.82
CA ARG A 160 10.13 -8.01 5.58
C ARG A 160 11.57 -7.63 5.97
N ALA A 161 12.34 -7.07 5.04
CA ALA A 161 13.71 -6.65 5.29
C ALA A 161 13.80 -5.54 6.35
N LEU A 162 12.85 -4.60 6.35
CA LEU A 162 12.77 -3.51 7.34
C LEU A 162 12.53 -4.03 8.76
N HIS A 163 11.79 -5.14 8.91
CA HIS A 163 11.42 -5.71 10.21
C HIS A 163 12.28 -6.89 10.65
N ALA A 164 13.18 -7.40 9.78
CA ALA A 164 13.92 -8.64 10.04
C ALA A 164 14.84 -8.58 11.28
N ARG A 165 15.34 -7.40 11.66
CA ARG A 165 16.26 -7.22 12.78
C ARG A 165 15.62 -6.50 13.97
N ASP A 166 14.85 -5.47 13.70
CA ASP A 166 14.24 -4.61 14.73
C ASP A 166 13.02 -3.87 14.14
N PRO A 167 11.80 -4.19 14.60
CA PRO A 167 10.59 -3.51 14.14
C PRO A 167 10.61 -2.04 14.55
N HIS A 168 10.62 -1.13 13.58
CA HIS A 168 10.62 0.29 13.85
C HIS A 168 9.20 0.77 14.21
N PRO A 169 9.01 1.55 15.29
CA PRO A 169 7.68 1.94 15.79
C PRO A 169 6.87 2.80 14.79
N ASN A 170 7.53 3.51 13.88
CA ASN A 170 6.90 4.40 12.92
C ASN A 170 6.87 3.85 11.47
N VAL A 171 7.19 2.57 11.28
CA VAL A 171 7.01 1.85 10.01
C VAL A 171 5.89 0.84 10.18
N VAL A 172 4.98 0.75 9.18
CA VAL A 172 3.88 -0.21 9.22
C VAL A 172 4.38 -1.64 9.22
N HIS A 173 3.82 -2.50 10.09
CA HIS A 173 4.24 -3.88 10.22
C HIS A 173 3.50 -4.79 9.23
N LEU A 174 4.26 -5.52 8.40
CA LEU A 174 3.75 -6.59 7.56
C LEU A 174 3.83 -7.92 8.32
N PHE A 175 2.70 -8.57 8.58
CA PHE A 175 2.65 -9.88 9.22
C PHE A 175 2.92 -11.03 8.24
N GLY A 176 2.62 -10.84 6.95
CA GLY A 176 2.83 -11.83 5.91
C GLY A 176 2.06 -11.52 4.64
N ASP A 177 2.12 -12.46 3.73
CA ASP A 177 1.41 -12.42 2.45
C ASP A 177 0.93 -13.81 2.05
N PHE A 178 -0.10 -13.85 1.22
CA PHE A 178 -0.64 -15.09 0.63
C PHE A 178 -1.30 -14.78 -0.72
N ALA A 179 -1.56 -15.83 -1.49
CA ALA A 179 -2.38 -15.73 -2.70
C ALA A 179 -3.82 -16.16 -2.41
N HIS A 180 -4.81 -15.44 -2.94
CA HIS A 180 -6.22 -15.78 -2.89
C HIS A 180 -6.86 -15.52 -4.25
N ARG A 181 -7.35 -16.56 -4.92
CA ARG A 181 -8.01 -16.46 -6.25
C ARG A 181 -7.23 -15.63 -7.27
N GLY A 182 -5.91 -15.81 -7.35
CA GLY A 182 -5.06 -15.06 -8.27
C GLY A 182 -4.59 -13.70 -7.78
N HIS A 183 -5.13 -13.20 -6.66
CA HIS A 183 -4.72 -11.94 -6.05
C HIS A 183 -3.60 -12.16 -5.03
N VAL A 184 -2.64 -11.24 -5.04
CA VAL A 184 -1.68 -11.10 -3.94
C VAL A 184 -2.35 -10.35 -2.81
N CYS A 185 -2.29 -10.93 -1.61
CA CYS A 185 -2.85 -10.35 -0.39
C CYS A 185 -1.72 -10.08 0.60
N LEU A 186 -1.53 -8.82 0.98
CA LEU A 186 -0.55 -8.39 1.98
C LEU A 186 -1.26 -8.14 3.30
N VAL A 187 -0.81 -8.76 4.37
CA VAL A 187 -1.43 -8.69 5.70
C VAL A 187 -0.64 -7.73 6.59
N PHE A 188 -1.20 -6.57 6.86
CA PHE A 188 -0.62 -5.53 7.69
C PHE A 188 -1.29 -5.43 9.05
N GLU A 189 -0.60 -4.81 10.00
CA GLU A 189 -1.25 -4.35 11.22
C GLU A 189 -2.40 -3.38 10.88
N LEU A 190 -3.47 -3.44 11.69
CA LEU A 190 -4.58 -2.51 11.54
C LEU A 190 -4.22 -1.18 12.21
N LEU A 191 -4.14 -0.13 11.42
CA LEU A 191 -3.96 1.24 11.88
C LEU A 191 -5.28 2.01 11.90
N GLY A 192 -5.26 3.21 12.46
CA GLY A 192 -6.37 4.15 12.43
C GLY A 192 -6.44 4.93 11.12
N MET A 193 -7.05 6.11 11.17
CA MET A 193 -7.18 7.01 10.01
C MET A 193 -5.83 7.59 9.59
N ASN A 194 -5.73 7.97 8.32
CA ASN A 194 -4.57 8.69 7.82
C ASN A 194 -4.67 10.21 8.12
N LEU A 195 -3.58 10.93 7.92
CA LEU A 195 -3.55 12.37 8.22
C LEU A 195 -4.47 13.19 7.30
N TYR A 196 -4.73 12.73 6.06
CA TYR A 196 -5.67 13.41 5.18
C TYR A 196 -7.11 13.29 5.70
N GLU A 197 -7.52 12.11 6.13
CA GLU A 197 -8.83 11.90 6.76
C GLU A 197 -8.98 12.72 8.04
N LEU A 198 -7.93 12.79 8.85
CA LEU A 198 -7.90 13.62 10.04
C LEU A 198 -8.08 15.11 9.71
N LEU A 199 -7.38 15.62 8.69
CA LEU A 199 -7.54 16.99 8.20
C LEU A 199 -8.95 17.24 7.67
N LYS A 200 -9.51 16.29 6.91
CA LYS A 200 -10.89 16.37 6.38
C LYS A 200 -11.93 16.41 7.49
N GLN A 201 -11.81 15.59 8.52
CA GLN A 201 -12.70 15.63 9.70
C GLN A 201 -12.62 16.98 10.42
N ASN A 202 -11.45 17.59 10.47
CA ASN A 202 -11.22 18.92 11.02
C ASN A 202 -11.54 20.05 10.02
N GLN A 203 -12.26 19.75 8.92
CA GLN A 203 -12.64 20.73 7.89
C GLN A 203 -11.45 21.51 7.31
N PHE A 204 -10.27 20.88 7.22
CA PHE A 204 -9.01 21.46 6.76
C PHE A 204 -8.55 22.73 7.52
N ARG A 205 -8.97 22.90 8.78
CA ARG A 205 -8.54 24.02 9.65
C ARG A 205 -7.09 23.88 10.12
N GLY A 206 -6.39 22.83 9.70
CA GLY A 206 -5.04 22.51 10.13
C GLY A 206 -5.02 21.70 11.45
N LEU A 207 -3.81 21.39 11.89
CA LEU A 207 -3.57 20.66 13.14
C LEU A 207 -2.78 21.54 14.12
N PRO A 208 -2.92 21.35 15.43
CA PRO A 208 -2.10 22.04 16.42
C PRO A 208 -0.61 21.84 16.11
N LEU A 209 0.21 22.90 16.26
CA LEU A 209 1.63 22.86 15.95
C LEU A 209 2.36 21.73 16.69
N ALA A 210 1.99 21.45 17.93
CA ALA A 210 2.54 20.34 18.70
C ALA A 210 2.29 18.98 18.02
N SER A 211 1.08 18.77 17.48
CA SER A 211 0.72 17.53 16.75
C SER A 211 1.49 17.41 15.41
N VAL A 212 1.63 18.54 14.68
CA VAL A 212 2.42 18.58 13.44
C VAL A 212 3.88 18.25 13.75
N ARG A 213 4.46 18.87 14.77
CA ARG A 213 5.84 18.61 15.18
C ARG A 213 6.04 17.13 15.58
N LEU A 214 5.14 16.57 16.39
CA LEU A 214 5.19 15.17 16.78
C LEU A 214 5.13 14.24 15.57
N ALA A 215 4.17 14.43 14.67
CA ALA A 215 4.02 13.62 13.46
C ALA A 215 5.24 13.73 12.56
N SER A 216 5.75 14.96 12.32
CA SER A 216 6.93 15.19 11.48
C SER A 216 8.17 14.52 12.04
N THR A 217 8.41 14.62 13.34
CA THR A 217 9.55 13.93 13.99
C THR A 217 9.48 12.41 13.80
N GLN A 218 8.29 11.83 13.93
CA GLN A 218 8.10 10.40 13.76
C GLN A 218 8.24 9.95 12.30
N VAL A 219 7.75 10.74 11.35
CA VAL A 219 7.94 10.48 9.91
C VAL A 219 9.41 10.55 9.53
N VAL A 220 10.15 11.55 10.01
CA VAL A 220 11.60 11.65 9.78
C VAL A 220 12.34 10.44 10.34
N ALA A 221 12.00 9.98 11.56
CA ALA A 221 12.59 8.77 12.14
C ALA A 221 12.30 7.51 11.30
N ALA A 222 11.09 7.40 10.74
CA ALA A 222 10.75 6.32 9.81
C ALA A 222 11.55 6.41 8.51
N LEU A 223 11.68 7.61 7.93
CA LEU A 223 12.47 7.83 6.71
C LEU A 223 13.97 7.53 6.92
N ASP A 224 14.52 7.86 8.08
CA ASP A 224 15.89 7.49 8.45
C ASP A 224 16.06 5.96 8.47
N ARG A 225 15.09 5.24 9.03
CA ARG A 225 15.07 3.77 9.00
C ARG A 225 15.03 3.20 7.58
N LEU A 226 14.19 3.80 6.69
CA LEU A 226 14.14 3.41 5.29
C LEU A 226 15.48 3.69 4.58
N ALA A 227 16.06 4.86 4.81
CA ALA A 227 17.34 5.26 4.24
C ALA A 227 18.48 4.31 4.65
N ALA A 228 18.54 3.93 5.93
CA ALA A 228 19.50 2.94 6.44
C ALA A 228 19.34 1.57 5.76
N ALA A 229 18.12 1.22 5.33
CA ALA A 229 17.82 0.02 4.56
C ALA A 229 17.97 0.22 3.03
N ARG A 230 18.37 1.40 2.57
CA ARG A 230 18.45 1.80 1.15
C ARG A 230 17.11 1.69 0.41
N ILE A 231 16.03 2.01 1.10
CA ILE A 231 14.66 2.02 0.57
C ILE A 231 14.19 3.46 0.45
N VAL A 232 13.56 3.79 -0.67
CA VAL A 232 12.92 5.09 -0.90
C VAL A 232 11.40 4.89 -0.93
N HIS A 233 10.67 5.71 -0.18
CA HIS A 233 9.20 5.58 -0.05
C HIS A 233 8.44 5.91 -1.35
N CYS A 234 8.90 6.89 -2.12
CA CYS A 234 8.39 7.33 -3.43
C CYS A 234 6.95 7.91 -3.48
N ASP A 235 6.14 7.79 -2.44
CA ASP A 235 4.75 8.29 -2.41
C ASP A 235 4.37 8.82 -1.01
N LEU A 236 5.27 9.62 -0.40
CA LEU A 236 5.01 10.22 0.91
C LEU A 236 4.01 11.36 0.78
N LYS A 237 2.84 11.19 1.41
CA LYS A 237 1.73 12.15 1.43
C LYS A 237 0.84 11.90 2.65
N PRO A 238 -0.02 12.85 3.06
CA PRO A 238 -0.88 12.68 4.24
C PRO A 238 -1.74 11.41 4.21
N GLU A 239 -2.15 10.94 3.04
CA GLU A 239 -2.93 9.70 2.86
C GLU A 239 -2.14 8.44 3.24
N ASN A 240 -0.80 8.50 3.16
CA ASN A 240 0.09 7.38 3.46
C ASN A 240 0.77 7.51 4.84
N ILE A 241 0.34 8.46 5.66
CA ILE A 241 0.77 8.61 7.05
C ILE A 241 -0.44 8.28 7.94
N LEU A 242 -0.41 7.12 8.59
CA LEU A 242 -1.53 6.61 9.37
C LEU A 242 -1.27 6.76 10.86
N VAL A 243 -2.32 7.05 11.60
CA VAL A 243 -2.26 7.11 13.08
C VAL A 243 -2.40 5.69 13.62
N ALA A 244 -1.50 5.26 14.48
CA ALA A 244 -1.61 3.98 15.17
C ALA A 244 -2.82 3.99 16.11
N GLN A 245 -3.45 2.83 16.31
CA GLN A 245 -4.51 2.71 17.30
C GLN A 245 -3.95 3.06 18.69
N ARG A 246 -4.66 3.89 19.45
CA ARG A 246 -4.25 4.26 20.79
C ARG A 246 -4.24 3.02 21.69
N VAL A 247 -3.12 2.78 22.31
CA VAL A 247 -3.03 1.94 23.50
C VAL A 247 -3.05 2.90 24.69
N ASP A 248 -3.82 2.58 25.72
CA ASP A 248 -3.94 3.43 26.90
C ASP A 248 -2.56 3.75 27.47
N ASN A 249 -2.34 5.05 27.77
CA ASN A 249 -1.08 5.63 28.26
C ASN A 249 0.12 5.66 27.28
N GLU A 250 -0.03 5.26 26.01
CA GLU A 250 1.02 5.47 25.03
C GLU A 250 0.84 6.80 24.26
N PRO A 251 1.95 7.49 23.89
CA PRO A 251 1.87 8.67 23.05
C PRO A 251 1.31 8.33 21.67
N THR A 252 0.57 9.26 21.07
CA THR A 252 0.07 9.10 19.69
C THR A 252 1.23 8.81 18.75
N ARG A 253 1.12 7.73 17.99
CA ARG A 253 2.12 7.33 16.98
C ARG A 253 1.56 7.48 15.59
N VAL A 254 2.41 7.88 14.65
CA VAL A 254 2.14 7.79 13.21
C VAL A 254 3.09 6.78 12.57
N LYS A 255 2.61 6.16 11.49
CA LYS A 255 3.36 5.15 10.73
C LYS A 255 3.26 5.41 9.23
N ILE A 256 4.30 5.11 8.51
CA ILE A 256 4.38 5.12 7.05
C ILE A 256 4.62 3.73 6.50
#